data_65e2263064ea741f9c47401c1bf3b28e
#
_entry.id   65e2263064ea741f9c47401c1bf3b28e
#
_cell.length_a   1.000
_cell.length_b   1.000
_cell.length_c   1.000
_cell.angle_alpha   90.00
_cell.angle_beta   90.00
_cell.angle_gamma   90.00
#
_symmetry.space_group_name_H-M   'P 1'
#
loop_
_entity.id
_entity.type
_entity.pdbx_description
1 polymer ?
#
loop_
_entity_poly.entity_id
_entity_poly.type
_entity_poly.pdbx_seq_one_letter_code
_entity_poly.pdbx_strand_id
1 'polypeptide(L)'
;LASQDLSFAASKCYDLEAYAAGVDKWLEVSSCSNFEAFQARRANIKYRRKDNKKLDFVHTLNGSGIALARTVIALLENYQQKDGSVVIPQVLRPYLDGKERIP
;
A
#
# COMPACT_ATOMS: atom_id res chain seq x y z
N LEU A 1 0.94 1.83 -12.74
CA LEU A 1 0.17 3.05 -13.05
C LEU A 1 0.40 3.50 -14.48
N ALA A 2 -0.65 4.01 -15.12
CA ALA A 2 -0.52 4.72 -16.38
C ALA A 2 0.30 6.00 -16.17
N SER A 3 0.99 6.46 -17.20
CA SER A 3 1.90 7.61 -17.08
C SER A 3 1.21 8.88 -16.56
N GLN A 4 -0.07 9.05 -16.86
CA GLN A 4 -0.86 10.19 -16.39
C GLN A 4 -1.21 10.13 -14.89
N ASP A 5 -1.09 8.95 -14.27
CA ASP A 5 -1.36 8.76 -12.84
C ASP A 5 -0.08 8.75 -12.01
N LEU A 6 1.09 8.84 -12.66
CA LEU A 6 2.37 8.95 -11.96
C LEU A 6 2.54 10.35 -11.37
N SER A 7 3.04 10.42 -10.14
CA SER A 7 3.48 11.70 -9.59
C SER A 7 4.72 12.19 -10.34
N PHE A 8 4.93 13.50 -10.34
CA PHE A 8 6.08 14.13 -11.00
C PHE A 8 7.42 13.52 -10.61
N ALA A 9 7.57 13.12 -9.35
CA ALA A 9 8.83 12.63 -8.80
C ALA A 9 9.08 11.13 -9.00
N ALA A 10 8.03 10.35 -9.24
CA ALA A 10 8.15 8.89 -9.33
C ALA A 10 8.51 8.45 -10.73
N SER A 11 9.51 7.54 -10.84
CA SER A 11 9.84 6.88 -12.12
C SER A 11 8.95 5.67 -12.36
N LYS A 12 8.47 5.02 -11.30
CA LYS A 12 7.58 3.86 -11.35
C LYS A 12 6.74 3.81 -10.10
N CYS A 13 5.46 3.48 -10.25
CA CYS A 13 4.53 3.35 -9.15
C CYS A 13 3.65 2.11 -9.34
N TYR A 14 3.50 1.33 -8.29
CA TYR A 14 2.57 0.21 -8.20
C TYR A 14 1.51 0.51 -7.17
N ASP A 15 0.25 0.34 -7.56
CA ASP A 15 -0.86 0.41 -6.64
C ASP A 15 -1.46 -0.98 -6.44
N LEU A 16 -1.76 -1.30 -5.19
CA LEU A 16 -2.52 -2.48 -4.83
C LEU A 16 -3.96 -2.04 -4.57
N GLU A 17 -4.89 -2.70 -5.24
CA GLU A 17 -6.30 -2.39 -5.13
C GLU A 17 -7.08 -3.57 -4.59
N ALA A 18 -8.08 -3.29 -3.74
CA ALA A 18 -9.02 -4.26 -3.22
C ALA A 18 -10.42 -3.94 -3.75
N TYR A 19 -11.13 -4.97 -4.21
CA TYR A 19 -12.51 -4.81 -4.66
C TYR A 19 -13.44 -4.69 -3.47
N ALA A 20 -14.27 -3.67 -3.46
CA ALA A 20 -15.30 -3.44 -2.45
C ALA A 20 -16.68 -3.69 -3.07
N ALA A 21 -17.30 -4.80 -2.68
CA ALA A 21 -18.50 -5.31 -3.32
C ALA A 21 -19.72 -4.40 -3.17
N GLY A 22 -19.86 -3.71 -2.03
CA GLY A 22 -21.00 -2.84 -1.77
C GLY A 22 -21.01 -1.58 -2.63
N VAL A 23 -19.85 -0.97 -2.84
CA VAL A 23 -19.71 0.21 -3.71
C VAL A 23 -19.36 -0.18 -5.15
N ASP A 24 -19.14 -1.47 -5.42
CA ASP A 24 -18.79 -2.01 -6.74
C ASP A 24 -17.60 -1.26 -7.38
N LYS A 25 -16.53 -1.11 -6.60
CA LYS A 25 -15.31 -0.39 -7.02
C LYS A 25 -14.06 -1.06 -6.50
N TRP A 26 -12.98 -0.90 -7.25
CA TRP A 26 -11.64 -1.17 -6.79
C TRP A 26 -11.13 0.03 -6.01
N LEU A 27 -10.68 -0.20 -4.77
CA LEU A 27 -10.15 0.82 -3.88
C LEU A 27 -8.64 0.65 -3.74
N GLU A 28 -7.88 1.70 -3.94
CA GLU A 28 -6.44 1.68 -3.70
C GLU A 28 -6.19 1.52 -2.20
N VAL A 29 -5.53 0.43 -1.82
CA VAL A 29 -5.20 0.12 -0.42
C VAL A 29 -3.72 0.25 -0.12
N SER A 30 -2.87 0.32 -1.13
CA SER A 30 -1.44 0.57 -0.99
C SER A 30 -0.89 1.16 -2.28
N SER A 31 0.07 2.06 -2.16
CA SER A 31 0.80 2.62 -3.28
C SER A 31 2.30 2.57 -2.99
N CYS A 32 3.08 2.05 -3.92
CA CYS A 32 4.52 1.88 -3.78
C CYS A 32 5.21 2.51 -4.98
N SER A 33 6.10 3.47 -4.72
CA SER A 33 6.78 4.24 -5.75
C SER A 33 8.28 4.09 -5.67
N ASN A 34 8.94 4.04 -6.82
CA ASN A 34 10.37 4.14 -6.96
C ASN A 34 10.72 5.54 -7.51
N PHE A 35 11.49 6.29 -6.74
CA PHE A 35 11.89 7.65 -7.11
C PHE A 35 13.30 7.70 -7.69
N GLU A 36 14.00 6.56 -7.74
CA GLU A 36 15.42 6.50 -8.12
C GLU A 36 16.22 7.55 -7.36
N ALA A 37 17.03 8.38 -8.03
CA ALA A 37 17.86 9.40 -7.38
C ALA A 37 17.15 10.76 -7.24
N PHE A 38 15.91 10.92 -7.68
CA PHE A 38 15.23 12.23 -7.72
C PHE A 38 15.17 12.91 -6.34
N GLN A 39 14.67 12.20 -5.33
CA GLN A 39 14.59 12.73 -3.97
C GLN A 39 15.95 12.88 -3.31
N ALA A 40 16.85 11.91 -3.54
CA ALA A 40 18.18 11.92 -2.97
C ALA A 40 19.00 13.11 -3.47
N ARG A 41 18.86 13.49 -4.74
CA ARG A 41 19.53 14.69 -5.28
C ARG A 41 19.07 15.96 -4.59
N ARG A 42 17.79 16.10 -4.31
CA ARG A 42 17.21 17.28 -3.64
C ARG A 42 17.59 17.33 -2.16
N ALA A 43 17.59 16.20 -1.49
CA ALA A 43 17.95 16.09 -0.08
C ALA A 43 19.46 15.93 0.14
N ASN A 44 20.24 15.80 -0.94
CA ASN A 44 21.68 15.59 -0.92
C ASN A 44 22.09 14.34 -0.12
N ILE A 45 21.34 13.24 -0.29
CA ILE A 45 21.60 11.97 0.38
C ILE A 45 22.48 11.09 -0.51
N LYS A 46 23.68 10.82 -0.05
CA LYS A 46 24.68 10.06 -0.81
C LYS A 46 25.22 8.88 0.00
N TYR A 47 25.76 7.90 -0.71
CA TYR A 47 26.49 6.79 -0.12
C TYR A 47 27.87 6.69 -0.78
N ARG A 48 28.81 6.07 -0.07
CA ARG A 48 30.14 5.80 -0.62
C ARG A 48 30.15 4.41 -1.24
N ARG A 49 30.43 4.36 -2.52
CA ARG A 49 30.53 3.08 -3.25
C ARG A 49 31.66 2.23 -2.69
N LYS A 50 31.44 0.93 -2.60
CA LYS A 50 32.45 -0.01 -2.12
C LYS A 50 33.53 -0.28 -3.16
N ASP A 51 33.18 -0.28 -4.44
CA ASP A 51 34.05 -0.61 -5.57
C ASP A 51 35.11 0.46 -5.84
N ASN A 52 34.73 1.72 -5.95
CA ASN A 52 35.61 2.83 -6.34
C ASN A 52 35.73 3.94 -5.30
N LYS A 53 35.08 3.80 -4.13
CA LYS A 53 35.07 4.77 -3.04
C LYS A 53 34.49 6.15 -3.40
N LYS A 54 33.86 6.29 -4.56
CA LYS A 54 33.19 7.53 -4.98
C LYS A 54 31.84 7.70 -4.28
N LEU A 55 31.42 8.94 -4.10
CA LEU A 55 30.07 9.27 -3.61
C LEU A 55 29.07 9.20 -4.76
N ASP A 56 27.93 8.61 -4.48
CA ASP A 56 26.81 8.53 -5.42
C ASP A 56 25.48 8.75 -4.67
N PHE A 57 24.47 9.19 -5.38
CA PHE A 57 23.16 9.39 -4.78
C PHE A 57 22.46 8.06 -4.52
N VAL A 58 21.78 7.95 -3.38
CA VAL A 58 20.94 6.78 -3.09
C VAL A 58 19.69 6.82 -3.95
N HIS A 59 19.05 5.67 -4.12
CA HIS A 59 17.70 5.58 -4.65
C HIS A 59 16.73 5.48 -3.48
N THR A 60 15.55 6.07 -3.64
CA THR A 60 14.52 6.05 -2.60
C THR A 60 13.27 5.35 -3.09
N LEU A 61 12.65 4.64 -2.15
CA LEU A 61 11.35 4.02 -2.33
C LEU A 61 10.39 4.62 -1.33
N ASN A 62 9.13 4.70 -1.70
CA ASN A 62 8.05 5.08 -0.81
C ASN A 62 6.94 4.05 -0.95
N GLY A 63 6.38 3.62 0.17
CA GLY A 63 5.29 2.66 0.15
C GLY A 63 4.44 2.79 1.39
N SER A 64 3.13 2.81 1.20
CA SER A 64 2.20 2.63 2.31
C SER A 64 2.05 1.14 2.60
N GLY A 65 2.02 0.79 3.88
CA GLY A 65 1.73 -0.58 4.28
C GLY A 65 0.32 -0.95 3.83
N ILE A 66 -0.67 -0.22 4.32
CA ILE A 66 -2.06 -0.40 3.92
C ILE A 66 -2.89 0.84 4.29
N ALA A 67 -3.81 1.23 3.43
CA ALA A 67 -4.80 2.27 3.72
C ALA A 67 -5.89 1.68 4.62
N LEU A 68 -5.85 1.95 5.92
CA LEU A 68 -6.71 1.31 6.92
C LEU A 68 -8.19 1.48 6.60
N ALA A 69 -8.64 2.71 6.35
CA ALA A 69 -10.06 2.99 6.11
C ALA A 69 -10.58 2.23 4.88
N ARG A 70 -9.86 2.25 3.77
CA ARG A 70 -10.27 1.56 2.55
C ARG A 70 -10.25 0.05 2.70
N THR A 71 -9.27 -0.47 3.42
CA THR A 71 -9.17 -1.91 3.71
C THR A 71 -10.33 -2.37 4.57
N VAL A 72 -10.72 -1.59 5.60
CA VAL A 72 -11.89 -1.89 6.42
C VAL A 72 -13.17 -1.90 5.58
N ILE A 73 -13.34 -0.94 4.68
CA ILE A 73 -14.48 -0.93 3.75
C ILE A 73 -14.53 -2.23 2.95
N ALA A 74 -13.41 -2.63 2.35
CA ALA A 74 -13.35 -3.84 1.54
C ALA A 74 -13.65 -5.09 2.38
N LEU A 75 -13.14 -5.18 3.60
CA LEU A 75 -13.42 -6.30 4.50
C LEU A 75 -14.89 -6.37 4.89
N LEU A 76 -15.47 -5.27 5.32
CA LEU A 76 -16.88 -5.23 5.72
C LEU A 76 -17.80 -5.61 4.56
N GLU A 77 -17.59 -5.04 3.39
CA GLU A 77 -18.45 -5.27 2.24
C GLU A 77 -18.33 -6.68 1.67
N ASN A 78 -17.13 -7.27 1.67
CA ASN A 78 -16.94 -8.63 1.13
C ASN A 78 -17.34 -9.74 2.10
N TYR A 79 -17.34 -9.48 3.41
CA TYR A 79 -17.59 -10.49 4.43
C TYR A 79 -18.89 -10.30 5.20
N GLN A 80 -19.68 -9.27 4.86
CA GLN A 80 -21.00 -9.07 5.46
C GLN A 80 -21.96 -10.19 5.06
N GLN A 81 -22.73 -10.67 6.02
CA GLN A 81 -23.70 -11.72 5.85
C GLN A 81 -25.13 -11.15 5.75
N LYS A 82 -26.09 -11.97 5.35
CA LYS A 82 -27.49 -11.56 5.20
C LYS A 82 -28.11 -11.05 6.50
N ASP A 83 -27.66 -11.54 7.64
CA ASP A 83 -28.14 -11.13 8.96
C ASP A 83 -27.47 -9.84 9.48
N GLY A 84 -26.63 -9.21 8.68
CA GLY A 84 -25.88 -8.01 9.04
C GLY A 84 -24.57 -8.26 9.77
N SER A 85 -24.30 -9.49 10.19
CA SER A 85 -23.02 -9.84 10.81
C SER A 85 -21.90 -9.84 9.77
N VAL A 86 -20.65 -9.73 10.22
CA VAL A 86 -19.47 -9.76 9.37
C VAL A 86 -18.59 -10.92 9.80
N VAL A 87 -18.28 -11.84 8.87
CA VAL A 87 -17.32 -12.93 9.12
C VAL A 87 -15.92 -12.33 9.14
N ILE A 88 -15.17 -12.66 10.19
CA ILE A 88 -13.79 -12.22 10.32
C ILE A 88 -12.90 -13.16 9.50
N PRO A 89 -12.09 -12.65 8.55
CA PRO A 89 -11.12 -13.48 7.83
C PRO A 89 -10.22 -14.26 8.80
N GLN A 90 -9.94 -15.49 8.49
CA GLN A 90 -9.21 -16.39 9.38
C GLN A 90 -7.86 -15.78 9.84
N VAL A 91 -7.16 -15.09 8.95
CA VAL A 91 -5.85 -14.49 9.25
C VAL A 91 -5.91 -13.38 10.30
N LEU A 92 -7.08 -12.76 10.48
CA LEU A 92 -7.28 -11.68 11.45
C LEU A 92 -7.77 -12.17 12.81
N ARG A 93 -8.29 -13.40 12.92
CA ARG A 93 -8.87 -13.91 14.15
C ARG A 93 -7.91 -13.93 15.34
N PRO A 94 -6.61 -14.27 15.19
CA PRO A 94 -5.67 -14.19 16.31
C PRO A 94 -5.53 -12.79 16.91
N TYR A 95 -5.74 -11.75 16.13
CA TYR A 95 -5.66 -10.35 16.60
C TYR A 95 -6.96 -9.87 17.25
N LEU A 96 -8.03 -10.66 17.16
CA LEU A 96 -9.36 -10.34 17.67
C LEU A 96 -9.84 -11.40 18.67
N ASP A 97 -8.92 -11.92 19.47
CA ASP A 97 -9.18 -12.93 20.51
C ASP A 97 -9.85 -14.20 19.98
N GLY A 98 -9.52 -14.57 18.74
CA GLY A 98 -10.07 -15.76 18.10
C GLY A 98 -11.52 -15.63 17.65
N LYS A 99 -12.10 -14.43 17.70
CA LYS A 99 -13.48 -14.21 17.23
C LYS A 99 -13.61 -14.55 15.76
N GLU A 100 -14.69 -15.22 15.43
CA GLU A 100 -14.99 -15.63 14.04
C GLU A 100 -15.92 -14.64 13.34
N ARG A 101 -16.66 -13.83 14.11
CA ARG A 101 -17.74 -12.99 13.58
C ARG A 101 -17.94 -11.74 14.44
N ILE A 102 -18.29 -10.64 13.76
CA ILE A 102 -18.81 -9.43 14.38
C ILE A 102 -20.33 -9.48 14.24
N PRO A 103 -21.08 -9.38 15.35
CA PRO A 103 -22.55 -9.43 15.31
C PRO A 103 -23.15 -8.28 14.51
#